data_55781354cfff38c673915406bd7b84ae
#
_entry.id   55781354cfff38c673915406bd7b84ae
#
_cell.length_a   1.000
_cell.length_b   1.000
_cell.length_c   1.000
_cell.angle_alpha   90.00
_cell.angle_beta   90.00
_cell.angle_gamma   90.00
#
_symmetry.space_group_name_H-M   'P 1'
#
loop_
_entity.id
_entity.type
_entity.pdbx_description
1 polymer ?
#
loop_
_entity_poly.entity_id
_entity_poly.type
_entity_poly.pdbx_seq_one_letter_code
_entity_poly.pdbx_strand_id
1 'polypeptide(L)'
;DYNQMYNTSYTTKDSKLFEGYFKDISKRLKDREKKNFNDEKDRLDIVIVVNMMLTGFDAKKVNTLYVDKNLKQHGLIQAFSRTNRILGEQKSQGNILCFRNLKKATDDAITLFSNKDAIEVVIMPEYEDIAKKFDKAFEGLKEITPTYQSVNDLESEEDEAAFVQAFRKLIRNLNVLQSYTDFDW
;
A
#
# COMPACT_ATOMS: atom_id res chain seq x y z
N ASP A 1 17.81 12.65 -17.28
CA ASP A 1 17.38 14.00 -16.94
C ASP A 1 15.90 14.18 -17.28
N TYR A 2 15.12 14.73 -16.32
CA TYR A 2 13.67 14.90 -16.45
C TYR A 2 13.28 15.72 -17.68
N ASN A 3 13.95 16.82 -17.92
CA ASN A 3 13.67 17.69 -19.07
C ASN A 3 13.90 16.98 -20.41
N GLN A 4 14.93 16.17 -20.50
CA GLN A 4 15.23 15.38 -21.69
C GLN A 4 14.17 14.25 -21.88
N MET A 5 13.79 13.58 -20.78
CA MET A 5 12.82 12.48 -20.81
C MET A 5 11.43 12.95 -21.25
N TYR A 6 11.00 14.13 -20.81
CA TYR A 6 9.64 14.63 -21.03
C TYR A 6 9.56 15.83 -21.97
N ASN A 7 10.67 16.18 -22.63
CA ASN A 7 10.77 17.34 -23.53
C ASN A 7 10.25 18.64 -22.89
N THR A 8 10.76 18.95 -21.71
CA THR A 8 10.39 20.12 -20.90
C THR A 8 11.61 21.02 -20.68
N SER A 9 11.40 22.22 -20.12
CA SER A 9 12.46 23.19 -19.85
C SER A 9 12.43 23.73 -18.41
N TYR A 10 12.10 22.87 -17.45
CA TYR A 10 12.04 23.24 -16.04
C TYR A 10 13.42 23.50 -15.43
N THR A 11 13.47 24.38 -14.45
CA THR A 11 14.68 24.67 -13.67
C THR A 11 14.33 24.96 -12.21
N THR A 12 15.25 24.64 -11.33
CA THR A 12 15.14 24.95 -9.89
C THR A 12 15.59 26.39 -9.56
N LYS A 13 16.12 27.11 -10.53
CA LYS A 13 16.61 28.49 -10.34
C LYS A 13 15.51 29.55 -10.43
N ASP A 14 14.39 29.20 -11.04
CA ASP A 14 13.22 30.08 -11.17
C ASP A 14 12.03 29.45 -10.43
N SER A 15 11.38 30.24 -9.59
CA SER A 15 10.28 29.73 -8.72
C SER A 15 9.05 29.28 -9.51
N LYS A 16 8.72 29.95 -10.61
CA LYS A 16 7.56 29.58 -11.45
C LYS A 16 7.84 28.28 -12.23
N LEU A 17 9.05 28.15 -12.78
CA LEU A 17 9.47 26.96 -13.49
C LEU A 17 9.62 25.78 -12.54
N PHE A 18 10.07 25.99 -11.30
CA PHE A 18 10.10 24.96 -10.27
C PHE A 18 8.69 24.52 -9.84
N GLU A 19 7.77 25.48 -9.70
CA GLU A 19 6.35 25.14 -9.42
C GLU A 19 5.73 24.36 -10.59
N GLY A 20 6.04 24.71 -11.81
CA GLY A 20 5.63 23.99 -13.01
C GLY A 20 6.16 22.55 -13.01
N TYR A 21 7.44 22.37 -12.69
CA TYR A 21 8.06 21.06 -12.52
C TYR A 21 7.34 20.19 -11.48
N PHE A 22 7.06 20.75 -10.31
CA PHE A 22 6.36 20.06 -9.24
C PHE A 22 4.93 19.65 -9.64
N LYS A 23 4.21 20.55 -10.32
CA LYS A 23 2.86 20.28 -10.83
C LYS A 23 2.87 19.16 -11.88
N ASP A 24 3.85 19.15 -12.78
CA ASP A 24 3.96 18.14 -13.83
C ASP A 24 4.25 16.74 -13.24
N ILE A 25 5.23 16.63 -12.34
CA ILE A 25 5.47 15.36 -11.62
C ILE A 25 4.22 14.87 -10.91
N SER A 26 3.59 15.77 -10.15
CA SER A 26 2.37 15.42 -9.38
C SER A 26 1.25 14.96 -10.29
N LYS A 27 1.10 15.59 -11.46
CA LYS A 27 0.11 15.22 -12.46
C LYS A 27 0.40 13.85 -13.05
N ARG A 28 1.63 13.55 -13.47
CA ARG A 28 2.03 12.25 -14.04
C ARG A 28 1.75 11.11 -13.08
N LEU A 29 2.08 11.27 -11.80
CA LEU A 29 1.81 10.26 -10.77
C LEU A 29 0.31 10.03 -10.54
N LYS A 30 -0.51 11.10 -10.55
CA LYS A 30 -1.97 11.01 -10.38
C LYS A 30 -2.68 10.48 -11.63
N ASP A 31 -2.27 10.95 -12.79
CA ASP A 31 -2.92 10.63 -14.07
C ASP A 31 -2.69 9.19 -14.50
N ARG A 32 -1.78 8.47 -13.86
CA ARG A 32 -1.55 7.03 -14.07
C ARG A 32 -2.80 6.16 -13.86
N GLU A 33 -3.83 6.71 -13.20
CA GLU A 33 -5.12 6.05 -13.01
C GLU A 33 -6.09 6.25 -14.20
N LYS A 34 -5.79 7.18 -15.10
CA LYS A 34 -6.69 7.53 -16.20
C LYS A 34 -6.63 6.52 -17.34
N LYS A 35 -7.78 6.30 -18.01
CA LYS A 35 -7.88 5.36 -19.14
C LYS A 35 -7.01 5.72 -20.34
N ASN A 36 -6.73 7.02 -20.54
CA ASN A 36 -5.93 7.54 -21.64
C ASN A 36 -4.45 7.79 -21.26
N PHE A 37 -4.01 7.24 -20.14
CA PHE A 37 -2.62 7.31 -19.73
C PHE A 37 -1.73 6.56 -20.72
N ASN A 38 -0.65 7.20 -21.18
CA ASN A 38 0.32 6.58 -22.08
C ASN A 38 1.54 6.15 -21.28
N ASP A 39 1.68 4.82 -21.10
CA ASP A 39 2.78 4.23 -20.32
C ASP A 39 4.18 4.56 -20.88
N GLU A 40 4.32 4.76 -22.18
CA GLU A 40 5.62 5.07 -22.79
C GLU A 40 6.03 6.54 -22.61
N LYS A 41 5.05 7.46 -22.69
CA LYS A 41 5.32 8.92 -22.70
C LYS A 41 5.16 9.58 -21.35
N ASP A 42 4.25 9.07 -20.52
CA ASP A 42 3.82 9.77 -19.30
C ASP A 42 4.31 9.07 -18.03
N ARG A 43 4.87 7.87 -18.17
CA ARG A 43 5.24 7.01 -17.04
C ARG A 43 6.37 7.60 -16.20
N LEU A 44 6.14 7.63 -14.89
CA LEU A 44 7.11 7.98 -13.88
C LEU A 44 7.08 6.89 -12.80
N ASP A 45 8.14 6.10 -12.70
CA ASP A 45 8.20 4.92 -11.81
C ASP A 45 8.75 5.26 -10.44
N ILE A 46 9.74 6.14 -10.36
CA ILE A 46 10.45 6.47 -9.11
C ILE A 46 10.53 7.99 -8.98
N VAL A 47 10.19 8.47 -7.78
CA VAL A 47 10.37 9.88 -7.40
C VAL A 47 11.19 9.95 -6.12
N ILE A 48 12.26 10.72 -6.14
CA ILE A 48 13.10 10.97 -4.96
C ILE A 48 12.75 12.35 -4.41
N VAL A 49 12.36 12.40 -3.15
CA VAL A 49 11.96 13.65 -2.48
C VAL A 49 12.65 13.78 -1.12
N VAL A 50 12.93 15.00 -0.70
CA VAL A 50 13.46 15.27 0.65
C VAL A 50 12.33 15.46 1.66
N ASN A 51 11.40 16.39 1.38
CA ASN A 51 10.22 16.66 2.20
C ASN A 51 8.96 16.93 1.36
N MET A 52 9.13 17.20 0.09
CA MET A 52 8.01 17.49 -0.82
C MET A 52 7.14 16.24 -0.98
N MET A 53 5.88 16.44 -1.28
CA MET A 53 4.89 15.36 -1.46
C MET A 53 4.59 14.52 -0.20
N LEU A 54 5.21 14.77 0.93
CA LEU A 54 4.84 14.13 2.19
C LEU A 54 3.50 14.65 2.73
N THR A 55 3.13 15.89 2.37
CA THR A 55 1.84 16.50 2.71
C THR A 55 1.08 16.87 1.44
N GLY A 56 -0.25 16.80 1.48
CA GLY A 56 -1.12 17.27 0.38
C GLY A 56 -1.05 16.49 -0.93
N PHE A 57 -0.23 15.45 -1.02
CA PHE A 57 -0.09 14.63 -2.22
C PHE A 57 -0.90 13.33 -2.08
N ASP A 58 -1.66 13.00 -3.10
CA ASP A 58 -2.46 11.76 -3.16
C ASP A 58 -2.38 11.15 -4.56
N ALA A 59 -1.84 9.94 -4.64
CA ALA A 59 -1.80 9.13 -5.85
C ALA A 59 -1.98 7.65 -5.46
N LYS A 60 -3.10 7.06 -5.84
CA LYS A 60 -3.50 5.72 -5.39
C LYS A 60 -2.56 4.62 -5.85
N LYS A 61 -1.94 4.78 -7.03
CA LYS A 61 -1.00 3.80 -7.59
C LYS A 61 0.41 3.87 -7.00
N VAL A 62 0.73 4.86 -6.16
CA VAL A 62 2.00 4.85 -5.41
C VAL A 62 1.98 3.70 -4.42
N ASN A 63 2.82 2.71 -4.66
CA ASN A 63 2.79 1.42 -3.97
C ASN A 63 3.84 1.31 -2.86
N THR A 64 5.08 1.73 -3.13
CA THR A 64 6.21 1.52 -2.22
C THR A 64 6.85 2.84 -1.83
N LEU A 65 7.10 3.00 -0.54
CA LEU A 65 7.85 4.11 0.04
C LEU A 65 9.19 3.60 0.57
N TYR A 66 10.29 4.11 0.02
CA TYR A 66 11.62 3.89 0.54
C TYR A 66 12.04 5.05 1.44
N VAL A 67 12.35 4.78 2.70
CA VAL A 67 12.67 5.81 3.70
C VAL A 67 14.12 5.70 4.14
N ASP A 68 14.93 6.69 3.77
CA ASP A 68 16.30 6.86 4.27
C ASP A 68 16.44 8.16 5.10
N LYS A 69 15.49 8.38 6.00
CA LYS A 69 15.44 9.55 6.87
C LYS A 69 14.91 9.18 8.25
N ASN A 70 15.43 9.81 9.30
CA ASN A 70 14.91 9.67 10.65
C ASN A 70 13.61 10.49 10.80
N LEU A 71 12.52 9.98 10.27
CA LEU A 71 11.18 10.57 10.43
C LEU A 71 10.67 10.34 11.86
N LYS A 72 9.92 11.28 12.38
CA LYS A 72 9.35 11.22 13.74
C LYS A 72 7.88 11.68 13.73
N GLN A 73 7.11 11.13 14.66
CA GLN A 73 5.74 11.57 14.96
C GLN A 73 4.89 11.82 13.71
N HIS A 74 4.31 13.01 13.60
CA HIS A 74 3.41 13.39 12.51
C HIS A 74 4.02 13.23 11.11
N GLY A 75 5.28 13.61 10.93
CA GLY A 75 5.99 13.46 9.65
C GLY A 75 6.14 12.01 9.20
N LEU A 76 6.30 11.07 10.15
CA LEU A 76 6.38 9.64 9.89
C LEU A 76 5.01 9.10 9.43
N ILE A 77 3.94 9.40 10.15
CA ILE A 77 2.58 8.97 9.77
C ILE A 77 2.16 9.56 8.43
N GLN A 78 2.48 10.84 8.17
CA GLN A 78 2.21 11.47 6.89
C GLN A 78 2.94 10.80 5.73
N ALA A 79 4.22 10.45 5.90
CA ALA A 79 4.99 9.74 4.89
C ALA A 79 4.37 8.35 4.61
N PHE A 80 4.08 7.59 5.66
CA PHE A 80 3.53 6.25 5.55
C PHE A 80 2.15 6.26 4.87
N SER A 81 1.33 7.27 5.16
CA SER A 81 0.01 7.40 4.54
C SER A 81 0.04 7.62 3.02
N ARG A 82 1.20 7.96 2.43
CA ARG A 82 1.31 8.17 0.96
C ARG A 82 1.11 6.89 0.16
N THR A 83 1.47 5.74 0.71
CA THR A 83 1.33 4.45 0.03
C THR A 83 0.09 3.68 0.48
N ASN A 84 -0.62 4.14 1.50
CA ASN A 84 -1.69 3.39 2.16
C ASN A 84 -3.07 3.47 1.47
N ARG A 85 -3.15 4.04 0.27
CA ARG A 85 -4.38 4.06 -0.53
C ARG A 85 -4.61 2.70 -1.18
N ILE A 86 -5.74 2.09 -0.87
CA ILE A 86 -6.18 0.81 -1.44
C ILE A 86 -6.73 1.05 -2.85
N LEU A 87 -6.41 0.16 -3.78
CA LEU A 87 -6.92 0.16 -5.15
C LEU A 87 -7.56 -1.22 -5.46
N GLY A 88 -8.57 -1.58 -4.71
CA GLY A 88 -9.26 -2.86 -4.84
C GLY A 88 -8.31 -4.05 -4.73
N GLU A 89 -8.51 -5.05 -5.57
CA GLU A 89 -7.68 -6.27 -5.62
C GLU A 89 -6.25 -6.02 -6.16
N GLN A 90 -6.07 -4.96 -6.96
CA GLN A 90 -4.78 -4.64 -7.58
C GLN A 90 -3.75 -4.12 -6.57
N LYS A 91 -4.21 -3.50 -5.49
CA LYS A 91 -3.37 -2.98 -4.42
C LYS A 91 -4.13 -3.01 -3.10
N SER A 92 -3.95 -4.05 -2.34
CA SER A 92 -4.58 -4.25 -1.03
C SER A 92 -3.89 -3.47 0.09
N GLN A 93 -2.61 -3.10 -0.11
CA GLN A 93 -1.78 -2.42 0.90
C GLN A 93 -0.69 -1.58 0.23
N GLY A 94 -0.04 -0.73 1.01
CA GLY A 94 1.20 -0.06 0.65
C GLY A 94 2.40 -0.74 1.29
N ASN A 95 3.57 -0.64 0.66
CA ASN A 95 4.81 -1.16 1.17
C ASN A 95 5.70 -0.01 1.68
N ILE A 96 6.32 -0.20 2.83
CA ILE A 96 7.23 0.78 3.42
C ILE A 96 8.52 0.06 3.77
N LEU A 97 9.62 0.49 3.17
CA LEU A 97 10.93 -0.05 3.41
C LEU A 97 11.82 1.04 4.02
N CYS A 98 12.26 0.83 5.25
CA CYS A 98 13.07 1.77 5.99
C CYS A 98 14.53 1.32 6.01
N PHE A 99 15.45 2.15 5.52
CA PHE A 99 16.90 1.93 5.64
C PHE A 99 17.46 2.34 7.01
N ARG A 100 16.61 2.92 7.86
CA ARG A 100 16.89 3.30 9.22
C ARG A 100 16.00 2.56 10.20
N ASN A 101 16.45 2.32 11.41
CA ASN A 101 15.60 1.71 12.42
C ASN A 101 14.56 2.73 12.91
N LEU A 102 13.39 2.69 12.30
CA LEU A 102 12.24 3.54 12.63
C LEU A 102 11.19 2.82 13.49
N LYS A 103 11.42 1.56 13.90
CA LYS A 103 10.43 0.77 14.65
C LYS A 103 9.91 1.53 15.88
N LYS A 104 10.79 1.96 16.77
CA LYS A 104 10.39 2.71 17.96
C LYS A 104 9.65 4.01 17.62
N ALA A 105 10.15 4.78 16.65
CA ALA A 105 9.51 6.03 16.24
C ALA A 105 8.13 5.80 15.63
N THR A 106 7.91 4.65 14.98
CA THR A 106 6.62 4.22 14.44
C THR A 106 5.66 3.84 15.57
N ASP A 107 6.10 3.01 16.52
CA ASP A 107 5.30 2.61 17.68
C ASP A 107 4.85 3.82 18.50
N ASP A 108 5.79 4.74 18.78
CA ASP A 108 5.52 6.00 19.51
C ASP A 108 4.51 6.89 18.73
N ALA A 109 4.66 7.00 17.41
CA ALA A 109 3.76 7.79 16.58
C ALA A 109 2.36 7.18 16.51
N ILE A 110 2.24 5.88 16.38
CA ILE A 110 0.94 5.18 16.38
C ILE A 110 0.26 5.34 17.73
N THR A 111 0.98 5.16 18.82
CA THR A 111 0.45 5.34 20.16
C THR A 111 -0.08 6.77 20.39
N LEU A 112 0.60 7.76 19.80
CA LEU A 112 0.21 9.17 19.93
C LEU A 112 -1.03 9.53 19.09
N PHE A 113 -1.20 8.93 17.91
CA PHE A 113 -2.22 9.34 16.93
C PHE A 113 -3.37 8.34 16.74
N SER A 114 -3.31 7.17 17.38
CA SER A 114 -4.31 6.12 17.21
C SER A 114 -4.89 5.64 18.52
N ASN A 115 -6.15 5.26 18.52
CA ASN A 115 -6.68 4.32 19.50
C ASN A 115 -5.92 2.99 19.36
N LYS A 116 -5.79 2.23 20.44
CA LYS A 116 -5.04 0.95 20.51
C LYS A 116 -5.34 -0.04 19.37
N ASP A 117 -6.53 0.05 18.79
CA ASP A 117 -6.99 -0.86 17.71
C ASP A 117 -6.36 -0.56 16.34
N ALA A 118 -5.69 0.58 16.16
CA ALA A 118 -5.07 0.96 14.88
C ALA A 118 -3.62 0.46 14.73
N ILE A 119 -3.00 -0.03 15.80
CA ILE A 119 -1.61 -0.51 15.81
C ILE A 119 -1.44 -1.71 14.86
N GLU A 120 -2.43 -2.62 14.82
CA GLU A 120 -2.38 -3.81 13.97
C GLU A 120 -2.42 -3.52 12.45
N VAL A 121 -2.85 -2.31 12.05
CA VAL A 121 -3.05 -1.95 10.63
C VAL A 121 -1.82 -1.32 10.00
N VAL A 122 -0.90 -0.76 10.80
CA VAL A 122 0.21 0.07 10.30
C VAL A 122 1.55 -0.67 10.33
N ILE A 123 1.72 -1.64 11.22
CA ILE A 123 2.93 -2.46 11.31
C ILE A 123 2.61 -3.85 10.79
N MET A 124 3.45 -4.36 9.90
CA MET A 124 3.37 -5.73 9.43
C MET A 124 3.59 -6.66 10.63
N PRO A 125 2.62 -7.51 11.00
CA PRO A 125 2.76 -8.45 12.12
C PRO A 125 3.93 -9.41 11.89
N GLU A 126 4.33 -10.16 12.90
CA GLU A 126 5.30 -11.25 12.72
C GLU A 126 4.71 -12.32 11.78
N TYR A 127 5.56 -12.97 10.98
CA TYR A 127 5.14 -14.02 10.02
C TYR A 127 4.26 -15.09 10.69
N GLU A 128 4.68 -15.56 11.85
CA GLU A 128 3.96 -16.59 12.60
C GLU A 128 2.54 -16.17 13.01
N ASP A 129 2.32 -14.91 13.30
CA ASP A 129 1.00 -14.39 13.68
C ASP A 129 0.05 -14.37 12.47
N ILE A 130 0.57 -14.02 11.30
CA ILE A 130 -0.22 -14.08 10.06
C ILE A 130 -0.43 -15.51 9.61
N ALA A 131 0.55 -16.40 9.77
CA ALA A 131 0.39 -17.83 9.50
C ALA A 131 -0.75 -18.43 10.34
N LYS A 132 -0.78 -18.17 11.64
CA LYS A 132 -1.89 -18.58 12.52
C LYS A 132 -3.25 -18.01 12.10
N LYS A 133 -3.26 -16.73 11.65
CA LYS A 133 -4.50 -16.09 11.14
C LYS A 133 -4.97 -16.74 9.83
N PHE A 134 -4.03 -17.12 8.97
CA PHE A 134 -4.32 -17.85 7.74
C PHE A 134 -4.89 -19.24 8.04
N ASP A 135 -4.24 -20.01 8.89
CA ASP A 135 -4.69 -21.36 9.28
C ASP A 135 -6.11 -21.32 9.87
N LYS A 136 -6.35 -20.38 10.78
CA LYS A 136 -7.70 -20.18 11.35
C LYS A 136 -8.73 -19.77 10.29
N ALA A 137 -8.36 -18.96 9.32
CA ALA A 137 -9.26 -18.58 8.23
C ALA A 137 -9.52 -19.75 7.28
N PHE A 138 -8.52 -20.61 7.07
CA PHE A 138 -8.64 -21.82 6.27
C PHE A 138 -9.55 -22.85 6.92
N GLU A 139 -9.39 -23.12 8.23
CA GLU A 139 -10.30 -23.99 8.96
C GLU A 139 -11.73 -23.45 8.96
N GLY A 140 -11.93 -22.14 9.19
CA GLY A 140 -13.25 -21.54 9.11
C GLY A 140 -13.89 -21.60 7.70
N LEU A 141 -13.10 -21.60 6.64
CA LEU A 141 -13.60 -21.84 5.29
C LEU A 141 -14.02 -23.29 5.10
N LYS A 142 -13.25 -24.26 5.64
CA LYS A 142 -13.57 -25.69 5.60
C LYS A 142 -14.84 -26.06 6.38
N GLU A 143 -15.16 -25.31 7.43
CA GLU A 143 -16.43 -25.50 8.15
C GLU A 143 -17.64 -25.20 7.27
N ILE A 144 -17.51 -24.21 6.35
CA ILE A 144 -18.59 -23.83 5.42
C ILE A 144 -18.57 -24.74 4.18
N THR A 145 -17.39 -24.94 3.61
CA THR A 145 -17.18 -25.75 2.39
C THR A 145 -16.02 -26.71 2.61
N PRO A 146 -16.29 -27.95 3.09
CA PRO A 146 -15.25 -28.94 3.40
C PRO A 146 -14.38 -29.35 2.22
N THR A 147 -14.93 -29.27 1.01
CA THR A 147 -14.22 -29.53 -0.25
C THR A 147 -14.47 -28.40 -1.24
N TYR A 148 -13.61 -28.30 -2.27
CA TYR A 148 -13.81 -27.27 -3.32
C TYR A 148 -15.11 -27.51 -4.12
N GLN A 149 -15.59 -28.77 -4.22
CA GLN A 149 -16.85 -29.08 -4.90
C GLN A 149 -18.07 -28.63 -4.09
N SER A 150 -18.00 -28.68 -2.75
CA SER A 150 -19.13 -28.31 -1.88
C SER A 150 -19.52 -26.83 -1.95
N VAL A 151 -18.74 -26.00 -2.64
CA VAL A 151 -19.14 -24.63 -3.00
C VAL A 151 -20.39 -24.63 -3.89
N ASN A 152 -20.56 -25.65 -4.76
CA ASN A 152 -21.73 -25.77 -5.63
C ASN A 152 -22.98 -26.29 -4.91
N ASP A 153 -22.82 -26.75 -3.68
CA ASP A 153 -23.90 -27.31 -2.87
C ASP A 153 -24.46 -26.29 -1.86
N LEU A 154 -24.03 -25.04 -1.91
CA LEU A 154 -24.56 -23.95 -1.08
C LEU A 154 -26.00 -23.63 -1.56
N GLU A 155 -26.97 -23.78 -0.65
CA GLU A 155 -28.38 -23.71 -1.00
C GLU A 155 -29.01 -22.33 -0.74
N SER A 156 -28.37 -21.47 0.08
CA SER A 156 -28.93 -20.17 0.45
C SER A 156 -28.00 -19.02 0.14
N GLU A 157 -28.57 -17.83 -0.11
CA GLU A 157 -27.80 -16.58 -0.26
C GLU A 157 -26.97 -16.25 1.00
N GLU A 158 -27.42 -16.69 2.19
CA GLU A 158 -26.71 -16.51 3.45
C GLU A 158 -25.43 -17.36 3.48
N ASP A 159 -25.52 -18.63 3.02
CA ASP A 159 -24.37 -19.54 2.93
C ASP A 159 -23.36 -19.07 1.90
N GLU A 160 -23.83 -18.60 0.73
CA GLU A 160 -22.98 -18.00 -0.29
C GLU A 160 -22.26 -16.74 0.24
N ALA A 161 -22.97 -15.88 0.97
CA ALA A 161 -22.39 -14.69 1.57
C ALA A 161 -21.35 -15.05 2.63
N ALA A 162 -21.63 -16.07 3.47
CA ALA A 162 -20.69 -16.56 4.47
C ALA A 162 -19.41 -17.12 3.83
N PHE A 163 -19.57 -17.93 2.76
CA PHE A 163 -18.45 -18.44 1.99
C PHE A 163 -17.59 -17.31 1.40
N VAL A 164 -18.22 -16.33 0.74
CA VAL A 164 -17.50 -15.19 0.14
C VAL A 164 -16.71 -14.41 1.20
N GLN A 165 -17.28 -14.19 2.38
CA GLN A 165 -16.59 -13.51 3.47
C GLN A 165 -15.40 -14.32 4.01
N ALA A 166 -15.59 -15.62 4.23
CA ALA A 166 -14.54 -16.53 4.69
C ALA A 166 -13.40 -16.63 3.65
N PHE A 167 -13.74 -16.78 2.38
CA PHE A 167 -12.78 -16.83 1.29
C PHE A 167 -11.99 -15.52 1.14
N ARG A 168 -12.66 -14.37 1.19
CA ARG A 168 -11.98 -13.06 1.17
C ARG A 168 -11.00 -12.90 2.33
N LYS A 169 -11.38 -13.38 3.51
CA LYS A 169 -10.51 -13.34 4.70
C LYS A 169 -9.28 -14.21 4.49
N LEU A 170 -9.44 -15.40 3.94
CA LEU A 170 -8.36 -16.34 3.62
C LEU A 170 -7.38 -15.69 2.61
N ILE A 171 -7.89 -15.21 1.48
CA ILE A 171 -7.07 -14.59 0.44
C ILE A 171 -6.34 -13.35 0.95
N ARG A 172 -6.97 -12.55 1.82
CA ARG A 172 -6.29 -11.39 2.44
C ARG A 172 -5.08 -11.83 3.26
N ASN A 173 -5.21 -12.86 4.09
CA ASN A 173 -4.11 -13.38 4.88
C ASN A 173 -3.02 -14.00 4.00
N LEU A 174 -3.40 -14.71 2.94
CA LEU A 174 -2.46 -15.27 1.97
C LEU A 174 -1.64 -14.17 1.29
N ASN A 175 -2.28 -13.12 0.81
CA ASN A 175 -1.58 -12.00 0.17
C ASN A 175 -0.58 -11.30 1.11
N VAL A 176 -0.90 -11.26 2.40
CA VAL A 176 0.05 -10.75 3.41
C VAL A 176 1.20 -11.73 3.61
N LEU A 177 0.94 -13.03 3.74
CA LEU A 177 1.99 -14.06 3.86
C LEU A 177 2.95 -14.04 2.68
N GLN A 178 2.45 -13.93 1.46
CA GLN A 178 3.26 -13.87 0.24
C GLN A 178 4.21 -12.66 0.18
N SER A 179 4.02 -11.66 1.01
CA SER A 179 4.91 -10.50 1.09
C SER A 179 6.11 -10.70 2.03
N TYR A 180 6.15 -11.81 2.77
CA TYR A 180 7.31 -12.17 3.58
C TYR A 180 8.33 -12.97 2.78
N THR A 181 9.62 -12.77 3.09
CA THR A 181 10.72 -13.54 2.48
C THR A 181 10.72 -15.01 2.90
N ASP A 182 10.12 -15.30 4.05
CA ASP A 182 10.05 -16.65 4.64
C ASP A 182 8.89 -17.48 4.08
N PHE A 183 8.06 -16.87 3.21
CA PHE A 183 6.96 -17.59 2.58
C PHE A 183 7.48 -18.50 1.47
N ASP A 184 7.16 -19.80 1.57
CA ASP A 184 7.38 -20.81 0.54
C ASP A 184 6.03 -21.54 0.27
N TRP A 185 5.84 -22.00 -0.99
CA TRP A 185 4.61 -22.67 -1.42
C TRP A 185 4.57 -24.13 -1.06
#